data_0a0f4834c1efcc5be66f3c98b6051d49
#
_entry.id   0a0f4834c1efcc5be66f3c98b6051d49
#
_cell.length_a   1.000
_cell.length_b   1.000
_cell.length_c   1.000
_cell.angle_alpha   90.00
_cell.angle_beta   90.00
_cell.angle_gamma   90.00
#
_symmetry.space_group_name_H-M   'P 1'
#
loop_
_entity.id
_entity.type
_entity.pdbx_description
1 polymer ?
#
loop_
_entity_poly.entity_id
_entity_poly.type
_entity_poly.pdbx_seq_one_letter_code
_entity_poly.pdbx_strand_id
1 'polypeptide(L)'
;MLICLTRNAARYPDCRGDAGARTVSVPASAPTTRVTGLAPGTWAIAVIHDENGNGRIDTTLGIPREGVGSSRNAPLRMGPPRFADASFAVSTGTVSQSIRMRYLL
;
A
#
# COMPACT_ATOMS: atom_id res chain seq x y z
N MET A 1 -1.34 -9.53 5.65
CA MET A 1 -1.15 -8.37 4.75
C MET A 1 -1.22 -7.09 5.56
N LEU A 2 -0.23 -6.25 5.41
CA LEU A 2 -0.21 -4.91 6.00
C LEU A 2 -0.54 -3.90 4.91
N ILE A 3 -1.60 -3.13 5.11
CA ILE A 3 -2.12 -2.18 4.12
C ILE A 3 -1.90 -0.77 4.62
N CYS A 4 -1.24 0.04 3.80
CA CYS A 4 -0.98 1.45 4.07
C CYS A 4 -1.77 2.30 3.08
N LEU A 5 -2.61 3.20 3.60
CA LEU A 5 -3.36 4.17 2.78
C LEU A 5 -2.93 5.57 3.21
N THR A 6 -2.45 6.37 2.27
CA THR A 6 -1.97 7.72 2.59
C THR A 6 -2.28 8.71 1.48
N ARG A 7 -2.39 9.99 1.87
CA ARG A 7 -2.46 11.11 0.94
C ARG A 7 -1.11 11.84 0.85
N ASN A 8 -0.11 11.38 1.58
CA ASN A 8 1.18 12.08 1.68
C ASN A 8 2.18 11.49 0.68
N ALA A 9 2.36 12.18 -0.45
CA ALA A 9 3.27 11.74 -1.51
C ALA A 9 4.73 11.64 -1.03
N ALA A 10 5.13 12.47 -0.08
CA ALA A 10 6.51 12.48 0.41
C ALA A 10 6.83 11.26 1.26
N ARG A 11 5.82 10.61 1.85
CA ARG A 11 6.03 9.46 2.72
C ARG A 11 5.73 8.13 2.05
N TYR A 12 4.87 8.12 1.06
CA TYR A 12 4.48 6.90 0.38
C TYR A 12 5.71 6.13 -0.14
N PRO A 13 5.79 4.82 0.03
CA PRO A 13 4.77 3.90 0.54
C PRO A 13 4.85 3.62 2.05
N ASP A 14 5.56 4.42 2.82
CA ASP A 14 5.76 4.20 4.27
C ASP A 14 4.75 5.01 5.06
N CYS A 15 3.88 4.33 5.82
CA CYS A 15 2.89 4.97 6.66
C CYS A 15 3.39 5.30 8.07
N ARG A 16 4.58 4.88 8.44
CA ARG A 16 5.10 5.12 9.79
C ARG A 16 5.33 6.61 9.99
N GLY A 17 4.84 7.13 11.13
CA GLY A 17 4.99 8.54 11.44
C GLY A 17 4.10 9.47 10.63
N ASP A 18 3.20 8.95 9.82
CA ASP A 18 2.23 9.73 9.05
C ASP A 18 0.89 9.73 9.78
N ALA A 19 0.59 10.81 10.50
CA ALA A 19 -0.62 10.90 11.31
C ALA A 19 -1.90 10.86 10.47
N GLY A 20 -1.85 11.25 9.21
CA GLY A 20 -3.00 11.22 8.31
C GLY A 20 -3.19 9.90 7.58
N ALA A 21 -2.28 8.96 7.76
CA ALA A 21 -2.38 7.66 7.09
C ALA A 21 -3.28 6.70 7.84
N ARG A 22 -3.82 5.74 7.10
CA ARG A 22 -4.57 4.61 7.66
C ARG A 22 -3.78 3.35 7.43
N THR A 23 -3.64 2.54 8.47
CA THR A 23 -2.96 1.26 8.40
C THR A 23 -3.92 0.17 8.83
N VAL A 24 -4.03 -0.88 8.02
CA VAL A 24 -4.93 -2.01 8.29
C VAL A 24 -4.13 -3.29 8.13
N SER A 25 -4.29 -4.21 9.08
CA SER A 25 -3.67 -5.53 9.01
C SER A 25 -4.77 -6.57 8.78
N VAL A 26 -4.61 -7.40 7.76
CA VAL A 26 -5.60 -8.42 7.40
C VAL A 26 -4.90 -9.74 7.09
N PRO A 27 -5.60 -10.89 7.23
CA PRO A 27 -5.04 -12.18 6.81
C PRO A 27 -4.72 -12.17 5.32
N ALA A 28 -3.64 -12.86 4.93
CA ALA A 28 -3.26 -12.99 3.52
C ALA A 28 -4.32 -13.73 2.71
N SER A 29 -5.14 -14.53 3.36
CA SER A 29 -6.23 -15.28 2.71
C SER A 29 -7.48 -14.43 2.46
N ALA A 30 -7.57 -13.21 2.98
CA ALA A 30 -8.74 -12.36 2.78
C ALA A 30 -8.80 -11.88 1.33
N PRO A 31 -9.86 -12.22 0.56
CA PRO A 31 -9.94 -11.80 -0.84
C PRO A 31 -10.29 -10.33 -1.00
N THR A 32 -10.94 -9.74 -0.03
CA THR A 32 -11.40 -8.36 -0.09
C THR A 32 -11.30 -7.72 1.29
N THR A 33 -10.85 -6.48 1.32
CA THR A 33 -10.80 -5.67 2.53
C THR A 33 -11.53 -4.36 2.28
N ARG A 34 -12.38 -3.97 3.22
CA ARG A 34 -13.13 -2.71 3.14
C ARG A 34 -12.58 -1.74 4.16
N VAL A 35 -12.23 -0.54 3.70
CA VAL A 35 -11.80 0.56 4.57
C VAL A 35 -12.81 1.67 4.45
N THR A 36 -13.33 2.16 5.58
CA THR A 36 -14.35 3.20 5.62
C THR A 36 -13.80 4.46 6.29
N GLY A 37 -14.49 5.57 6.09
CA GLY A 37 -14.16 6.82 6.78
C GLY A 37 -12.95 7.55 6.22
N LEU A 38 -12.55 7.30 4.97
CA LEU A 38 -11.49 8.06 4.33
C LEU A 38 -11.97 9.46 3.98
N ALA A 39 -11.22 10.48 4.34
CA ALA A 39 -11.51 11.84 3.93
C ALA A 39 -11.35 11.98 2.40
N PRO A 40 -12.13 12.86 1.76
CA PRO A 40 -11.94 13.12 0.33
C PRO A 40 -10.52 13.60 0.02
N GLY A 41 -10.02 13.20 -1.12
CA GLY A 41 -8.69 13.60 -1.58
C GLY A 41 -8.06 12.58 -2.49
N THR A 42 -6.78 12.75 -2.75
CA THR A 42 -5.99 11.82 -3.56
C THR A 42 -5.22 10.90 -2.63
N TRP A 43 -5.50 9.61 -2.73
CA TRP A 43 -4.93 8.56 -1.90
C TRP A 43 -4.09 7.60 -2.71
N ALA A 44 -3.16 6.92 -2.06
CA ALA A 44 -2.46 5.79 -2.63
C ALA A 44 -2.41 4.66 -1.60
N ILE A 45 -2.41 3.42 -2.08
CA ILE A 45 -2.40 2.23 -1.24
C ILE A 45 -1.11 1.46 -1.52
N ALA A 46 -0.43 1.04 -0.45
CA ALA A 46 0.66 0.09 -0.52
C ALA A 46 0.30 -1.11 0.35
N VAL A 47 0.60 -2.31 -0.13
CA VAL A 47 0.34 -3.55 0.58
C VAL A 47 1.64 -4.32 0.70
N ILE A 48 1.91 -4.83 1.89
CA ILE A 48 3.06 -5.67 2.17
C ILE A 48 2.55 -6.99 2.75
N HIS A 49 3.04 -8.10 2.20
CA HIS A 49 2.86 -9.39 2.85
C HIS A 49 3.95 -9.53 3.90
N ASP A 50 3.68 -9.00 5.09
CA ASP A 50 4.64 -8.96 6.21
C ASP A 50 4.79 -10.35 6.82
N GLU A 51 5.64 -11.16 6.22
CA GLU A 51 5.76 -12.58 6.55
C GLU A 51 6.43 -12.81 7.91
N ASN A 52 7.28 -11.88 8.35
CA ASN A 52 7.98 -12.00 9.62
C ASN A 52 7.36 -11.17 10.75
N GLY A 53 6.28 -10.46 10.49
CA GLY A 53 5.55 -9.70 11.50
C GLY A 53 6.27 -8.48 12.05
N ASN A 54 7.27 -7.93 11.35
CA ASN A 54 8.03 -6.79 11.87
C ASN A 54 7.39 -5.43 11.54
N GLY A 55 6.27 -5.41 10.81
CA GLY A 55 5.54 -4.19 10.49
C GLY A 55 6.18 -3.33 9.41
N ARG A 56 7.20 -3.84 8.73
CA ARG A 56 7.89 -3.09 7.66
C ARG A 56 8.38 -4.04 6.58
N ILE A 57 8.70 -3.47 5.42
CA ILE A 57 9.23 -4.24 4.31
C ILE A 57 10.71 -4.55 4.54
N ASP A 58 11.09 -5.80 4.30
CA ASP A 58 12.47 -6.23 4.30
C ASP A 58 13.00 -6.26 2.87
N THR A 59 14.24 -5.85 2.68
CA THR A 59 14.84 -5.80 1.36
C THR A 59 16.21 -6.48 1.35
N THR A 60 16.62 -6.94 0.16
CA THR A 60 17.97 -7.41 -0.11
C THR A 60 18.45 -6.68 -1.35
N LEU A 61 19.54 -5.90 -1.23
CA LEU A 61 20.08 -5.08 -2.32
C LEU A 61 19.00 -4.15 -2.92
N GLY A 62 18.13 -3.60 -2.08
CA GLY A 62 17.04 -2.73 -2.51
C GLY A 62 15.84 -3.44 -3.10
N ILE A 63 15.86 -4.76 -3.21
CA ILE A 63 14.74 -5.54 -3.74
C ILE A 63 13.92 -6.08 -2.56
N PRO A 64 12.60 -5.87 -2.53
CA PRO A 64 11.76 -6.40 -1.46
C PRO A 64 11.86 -7.92 -1.35
N ARG A 65 12.06 -8.41 -0.14
CA ARG A 65 12.10 -9.84 0.16
C ARG A 65 10.72 -10.43 0.41
N GLU A 66 9.75 -9.58 0.67
CA GLU A 66 8.36 -9.95 0.94
C GLU A 66 7.48 -9.52 -0.23
N GLY A 67 6.26 -10.07 -0.31
CA GLY A 67 5.31 -9.67 -1.34
C GLY A 67 4.89 -8.22 -1.17
N VAL A 68 4.76 -7.52 -2.28
CA VAL A 68 4.36 -6.11 -2.31
C VAL A 68 3.29 -5.88 -3.37
N GLY A 69 2.44 -4.89 -3.13
CA GLY A 69 1.43 -4.46 -4.09
C GLY A 69 1.08 -3.00 -3.86
N SER A 70 0.43 -2.40 -4.82
CA SER A 70 -0.01 -1.01 -4.72
C SER A 70 -1.29 -0.78 -5.51
N SER A 71 -2.03 0.27 -5.16
CA SER A 71 -3.17 0.71 -5.94
C SER A 71 -2.74 1.00 -7.38
N ARG A 72 -3.63 0.77 -8.33
CA ARG A 72 -3.38 0.89 -9.77
C ARG A 72 -2.23 0.00 -10.25
N ASN A 73 -1.80 -0.98 -9.44
CA ASN A 73 -0.68 -1.87 -9.76
C ASN A 73 0.54 -1.09 -10.28
N ALA A 74 0.92 -0.04 -9.56
CA ALA A 74 2.01 0.84 -9.94
C ALA A 74 3.29 0.04 -10.21
N PRO A 75 4.04 0.36 -11.27
CA PRO A 75 5.24 -0.40 -11.61
C PRO A 75 6.33 -0.21 -10.55
N LEU A 76 7.03 -1.30 -10.24
CA LEU A 76 8.23 -1.30 -9.40
C LEU A 76 9.44 -1.17 -10.33
N ARG A 77 9.95 0.04 -10.48
CA ARG A 77 11.10 0.28 -11.34
C ARG A 77 12.38 0.15 -10.52
N MET A 78 13.14 1.19 -10.36
CA MET A 78 14.39 1.18 -9.60
C MET A 78 14.15 1.53 -8.13
N GLY A 79 13.10 0.97 -7.52
CA GLY A 79 12.74 1.27 -6.14
C GLY A 79 11.26 1.06 -5.84
N PRO A 80 10.75 1.63 -4.72
CA PRO A 80 9.35 1.46 -4.35
C PRO A 80 8.39 2.12 -5.35
N PRO A 81 7.10 1.75 -5.33
CA PRO A 81 6.13 2.38 -6.21
C PRO A 81 6.03 3.88 -5.91
N ARG A 82 5.78 4.67 -6.95
CA ARG A 82 5.64 6.11 -6.81
C ARG A 82 4.20 6.48 -6.47
N PHE A 83 4.03 7.48 -5.62
CA PHE A 83 2.69 7.97 -5.27
C PHE A 83 1.90 8.34 -6.53
N ALA A 84 2.51 9.05 -7.47
CA ALA A 84 1.82 9.48 -8.69
C ALA A 84 1.28 8.30 -9.50
N ASP A 85 1.99 7.18 -9.54
CA ASP A 85 1.57 6.00 -10.28
C ASP A 85 0.51 5.19 -9.54
N ALA A 86 0.39 5.35 -8.24
CA ALA A 86 -0.53 4.60 -7.39
C ALA A 86 -1.76 5.41 -6.98
N SER A 87 -1.76 6.72 -7.18
CA SER A 87 -2.78 7.61 -6.65
C SER A 87 -4.13 7.47 -7.36
N PHE A 88 -5.19 7.64 -6.60
CA PHE A 88 -6.56 7.64 -7.09
C PHE A 88 -7.41 8.59 -6.25
N ALA A 89 -8.49 9.08 -6.83
CA ALA A 89 -9.36 10.03 -6.16
C ALA A 89 -10.36 9.31 -5.26
N VAL A 90 -10.53 9.85 -4.06
CA VAL A 90 -11.60 9.44 -3.13
C VAL A 90 -12.49 10.65 -2.90
N SER A 91 -13.79 10.45 -3.11
CA SER A 91 -14.81 11.47 -2.85
C SER A 91 -15.96 10.81 -2.08
N THR A 92 -17.21 11.05 -2.48
CA THR A 92 -18.33 10.33 -1.90
C THR A 92 -18.55 9.02 -2.63
N GLY A 93 -19.06 7.99 -1.93
CA GLY A 93 -19.34 6.69 -2.50
C GLY A 93 -18.18 5.71 -2.36
N THR A 94 -18.26 4.62 -3.09
CA THR A 94 -17.31 3.51 -2.99
C THR A 94 -16.32 3.55 -4.16
N VAL A 95 -15.04 3.40 -3.84
CA VAL A 95 -13.97 3.23 -4.83
C VAL A 95 -13.35 1.86 -4.63
N SER A 96 -13.19 1.11 -5.70
CA SER A 96 -12.57 -0.22 -5.66
C SER A 96 -11.20 -0.19 -6.31
N GLN A 97 -10.24 -0.85 -5.66
CA GLN A 97 -8.90 -1.04 -6.19
C GLN A 97 -8.57 -2.52 -6.17
N SER A 98 -8.21 -3.07 -7.31
CA SER A 98 -7.72 -4.44 -7.43
C SER A 98 -6.21 -4.41 -7.40
N ILE A 99 -5.62 -5.08 -6.41
CA ILE A 99 -4.18 -5.02 -6.17
C ILE A 99 -3.59 -6.41 -6.35
N ARG A 100 -2.63 -6.52 -7.25
CA ARG A 100 -1.89 -7.76 -7.49
C ARG A 100 -0.60 -7.72 -6.67
N MET A 101 -0.43 -8.70 -5.81
CA MET A 101 0.80 -8.85 -5.05
C MET A 101 1.90 -9.41 -5.95
N ARG A 102 3.11 -8.90 -5.77
CA ARG A 102 4.29 -9.33 -6.51
C ARG A 102 5.34 -9.80 -5.53
N TYR A 103 5.97 -10.93 -5.84
CA TYR A 103 7.04 -11.53 -5.05
C TYR A 103 8.30 -11.54 -5.92
N LEU A 104 9.26 -10.67 -5.56
CA LEU A 104 10.44 -10.42 -6.39
C LEU A 104 11.65 -11.26 -5.99
N LEU A 105 11.65 -11.82 -4.79
CA LEU A 105 12.72 -12.70 -4.29
C LEU A 105 12.17 -14.02 -3.75
#